data_24d80358d93f1d14595bdf9c63e4a628
#
_entry.id   24d80358d93f1d14595bdf9c63e4a628
#
_cell.length_a   1.000
_cell.length_b   1.000
_cell.length_c   1.000
_cell.angle_alpha   90.00
_cell.angle_beta   90.00
_cell.angle_gamma   90.00
#
_symmetry.space_group_name_H-M   'P 1'
#
loop_
_entity.id
_entity.type
_entity.pdbx_description
1 polymer ?
#
loop_
_entity_poly.entity_id
_entity_poly.type
_entity_poly.pdbx_seq_one_letter_code
_entity_poly.pdbx_strand_id
1 'polypeptide(L)'
;MPPALAHDPPATCHNVTVTGDITTYIESFDSEPGYLDWAAFGPLSPNVRSEVHADAELLGTGRRSSVDLVNEHVDQSRDHAASVLGVPAEQIVIQPSTSHGLQQAIYGLSGTLLLSRAEYPALTIAAARAEAALGTMRAGWLDPENGFMTPDAVRDALTDEVTAIAVSLVDFRTGYRVDLSALRDVIGDRLLIVDAIQGLGIVDADYGAADVVCANGYKWLRAGRGTGVAAYSPRAVDRLTPVLSGYAGVADGLPVDEVPEPSRDARAFIVSKADSLAAARLGSALHEIHEVGVATIAAAVEARATRVIEIADENAISVITPRESERRAGIVTLAPEPQDAAPLAAALANAGVTITPRGGTIRVSAHAGTDDESLALFAATLSAYVASRAW
;
A
#
# COMPACT_ATOMS: atom_id res chain seq x y z
N MET A 1 0.73 -52.22 18.68
CA MET A 1 -0.03 -51.23 17.89
C MET A 1 -0.41 -50.10 18.84
N PRO A 2 0.15 -48.91 18.73
CA PRO A 2 -0.36 -47.71 19.45
C PRO A 2 -1.55 -47.13 18.72
N PRO A 3 -2.49 -46.46 19.41
CA PRO A 3 -3.71 -45.94 18.80
C PRO A 3 -3.44 -44.68 17.96
N ALA A 4 -4.22 -44.52 16.89
CA ALA A 4 -4.18 -43.41 15.99
C ALA A 4 -4.57 -42.11 16.70
N LEU A 5 -3.75 -41.07 16.52
CA LEU A 5 -4.05 -39.71 16.94
C LEU A 5 -5.11 -39.13 15.98
N ALA A 6 -6.23 -38.73 16.55
CA ALA A 6 -7.28 -38.00 15.83
C ALA A 6 -6.74 -36.60 15.44
N HIS A 7 -6.88 -36.27 14.16
CA HIS A 7 -6.66 -34.90 13.67
C HIS A 7 -7.85 -34.03 14.09
N ASP A 8 -7.59 -33.02 14.90
CA ASP A 8 -8.55 -31.94 15.12
C ASP A 8 -8.71 -31.11 13.83
N PRO A 9 -9.95 -30.68 13.50
CA PRO A 9 -10.17 -29.82 12.34
C PRO A 9 -9.53 -28.44 12.55
N PRO A 10 -9.15 -27.74 11.46
CA PRO A 10 -8.52 -26.42 11.56
C PRO A 10 -9.44 -25.44 12.29
N ALA A 11 -8.84 -24.66 13.19
CA ALA A 11 -9.51 -23.65 13.99
C ALA A 11 -10.22 -22.65 13.07
N THR A 12 -11.52 -22.55 13.26
CA THR A 12 -12.36 -21.50 12.66
C THR A 12 -11.80 -20.12 13.02
N CYS A 13 -11.58 -19.29 12.02
CA CYS A 13 -11.28 -17.87 12.20
C CYS A 13 -12.29 -17.26 13.19
N HIS A 14 -11.83 -16.93 14.37
CA HIS A 14 -12.62 -16.17 15.33
C HIS A 14 -12.75 -14.76 14.78
N ASN A 15 -13.98 -14.31 14.55
CA ASN A 15 -14.27 -12.89 14.40
C ASN A 15 -13.78 -12.17 15.66
N VAL A 16 -12.62 -11.57 15.58
CA VAL A 16 -12.11 -10.67 16.61
C VAL A 16 -13.05 -9.46 16.61
N THR A 17 -13.76 -9.28 17.70
CA THR A 17 -14.60 -8.09 17.89
C THR A 17 -13.66 -6.89 17.95
N VAL A 18 -13.63 -6.09 16.90
CA VAL A 18 -12.87 -4.83 16.82
C VAL A 18 -13.43 -3.91 17.92
N THR A 19 -12.57 -3.44 18.80
CA THR A 19 -12.95 -2.65 20.00
C THR A 19 -12.56 -1.18 19.91
N GLY A 20 -11.80 -0.78 18.87
CA GLY A 20 -11.36 0.60 18.67
C GLY A 20 -12.48 1.51 18.17
N ASP A 21 -12.59 2.71 18.76
CA ASP A 21 -13.54 3.72 18.31
C ASP A 21 -12.95 4.54 17.16
N ILE A 22 -13.67 4.59 16.04
CA ILE A 22 -13.32 5.44 14.89
C ILE A 22 -13.19 6.91 15.28
N THR A 23 -13.93 7.37 16.28
CA THR A 23 -13.87 8.75 16.78
C THR A 23 -12.49 9.07 17.33
N THR A 24 -11.94 8.21 18.19
CA THR A 24 -10.59 8.36 18.74
C THR A 24 -9.53 8.33 17.63
N TYR A 25 -9.70 7.46 16.63
CA TYR A 25 -8.79 7.43 15.47
C TYR A 25 -8.84 8.75 14.69
N ILE A 26 -10.03 9.27 14.40
CA ILE A 26 -10.21 10.55 13.70
C ILE A 26 -9.62 11.71 14.52
N GLU A 27 -9.84 11.75 15.82
CA GLU A 27 -9.30 12.80 16.72
C GLU A 27 -7.77 12.78 16.81
N SER A 28 -7.11 11.66 16.44
CA SER A 28 -5.64 11.56 16.36
C SER A 28 -5.02 12.28 15.17
N PHE A 29 -5.83 12.85 14.26
CA PHE A 29 -5.33 13.60 13.12
C PHE A 29 -5.13 15.07 13.50
N ASP A 30 -3.88 15.50 13.52
CA ASP A 30 -3.43 16.83 13.90
C ASP A 30 -2.75 17.58 12.74
N SER A 31 -3.13 17.26 11.50
CA SER A 31 -2.63 17.96 10.32
C SER A 31 -3.18 19.39 10.23
N GLU A 32 -2.40 20.29 9.62
CA GLU A 32 -2.85 21.65 9.35
C GLU A 32 -4.13 21.66 8.50
N PRO A 33 -5.07 22.59 8.72
CA PRO A 33 -6.24 22.76 7.88
C PRO A 33 -5.86 22.93 6.40
N GLY A 34 -6.66 22.31 5.52
CA GLY A 34 -6.38 22.32 4.08
C GLY A 34 -5.45 21.20 3.60
N TYR A 35 -5.01 20.27 4.48
CA TYR A 35 -4.17 19.15 4.06
C TYR A 35 -4.98 18.06 3.36
N LEU A 36 -4.85 17.99 2.03
CA LEU A 36 -5.57 17.06 1.14
C LEU A 36 -4.61 16.27 0.22
N ASP A 37 -3.41 15.90 0.72
CA ASP A 37 -2.41 15.15 -0.07
C ASP A 37 -1.89 13.88 0.61
N TRP A 38 -2.79 13.14 1.27
CA TRP A 38 -2.48 11.88 1.98
C TRP A 38 -1.89 10.80 1.07
N ALA A 39 -2.21 10.81 -0.23
CA ALA A 39 -1.63 9.92 -1.22
C ALA A 39 -0.16 10.23 -1.55
N ALA A 40 0.38 11.39 -1.17
CA ALA A 40 1.79 11.72 -1.30
C ALA A 40 2.57 11.43 0.00
N PHE A 41 2.03 11.89 1.12
CA PHE A 41 2.63 11.70 2.44
C PHE A 41 1.54 11.73 3.53
N GLY A 42 1.64 10.90 4.55
CA GLY A 42 0.81 10.94 5.77
C GLY A 42 1.62 11.54 6.91
N PRO A 43 1.19 12.68 7.49
CA PRO A 43 1.75 13.17 8.74
C PRO A 43 1.75 12.07 9.81
N LEU A 44 2.85 11.95 10.56
CA LEU A 44 3.00 10.89 11.56
C LEU A 44 1.92 10.98 12.63
N SER A 45 1.31 9.84 13.01
CA SER A 45 0.36 9.83 14.11
C SER A 45 1.03 10.17 15.45
N PRO A 46 0.28 10.68 16.44
CA PRO A 46 0.82 10.95 17.78
C PRO A 46 1.47 9.72 18.42
N ASN A 47 0.85 8.54 18.29
CA ASN A 47 1.38 7.29 18.85
C ASN A 47 2.69 6.90 18.18
N VAL A 48 2.76 6.99 16.83
CA VAL A 48 4.00 6.74 16.07
C VAL A 48 5.13 7.68 16.52
N ARG A 49 4.84 8.96 16.77
CA ARG A 49 5.84 9.93 17.25
C ARG A 49 6.32 9.58 18.66
N SER A 50 5.39 9.20 19.55
CA SER A 50 5.70 8.83 20.94
C SER A 50 6.55 7.57 21.01
N GLU A 51 6.22 6.55 20.21
CA GLU A 51 6.95 5.28 20.15
C GLU A 51 8.40 5.50 19.72
N VAL A 52 8.62 6.20 18.61
CA VAL A 52 9.97 6.49 18.12
C VAL A 52 10.79 7.27 19.14
N HIS A 53 10.19 8.21 19.86
CA HIS A 53 10.90 8.98 20.87
C HIS A 53 11.35 8.08 22.03
N ALA A 54 10.48 7.23 22.54
CA ALA A 54 10.80 6.30 23.62
C ALA A 54 11.90 5.31 23.21
N ASP A 55 11.82 4.73 22.03
CA ASP A 55 12.79 3.77 21.53
C ASP A 55 14.16 4.39 21.22
N ALA A 56 14.18 5.62 20.70
CA ALA A 56 15.43 6.34 20.49
C ALA A 56 16.19 6.56 21.79
N GLU A 57 15.50 6.89 22.89
CA GLU A 57 16.08 7.01 24.22
C GLU A 57 16.62 5.66 24.72
N LEU A 58 15.89 4.56 24.53
CA LEU A 58 16.34 3.23 24.89
C LEU A 58 17.61 2.83 24.15
N LEU A 59 17.65 3.02 22.82
CA LEU A 59 18.83 2.72 21.99
C LEU A 59 20.02 3.60 22.34
N GLY A 60 19.79 4.83 22.75
CA GLY A 60 20.82 5.77 23.22
C GLY A 60 21.63 5.26 24.42
N THR A 61 21.06 4.32 25.19
CA THR A 61 21.76 3.70 26.35
C THR A 61 22.82 2.67 25.92
N GLY A 62 22.69 2.07 24.74
CA GLY A 62 23.53 0.95 24.28
C GLY A 62 23.44 -0.32 25.12
N ARG A 63 22.51 -0.41 26.08
CA ARG A 63 22.31 -1.61 26.91
C ARG A 63 21.72 -2.72 26.06
N ARG A 64 22.26 -3.93 26.20
CA ARG A 64 21.77 -5.12 25.47
C ARG A 64 20.27 -5.35 25.62
N SER A 65 19.76 -5.27 26.85
CA SER A 65 18.31 -5.44 27.11
C SER A 65 17.45 -4.37 26.44
N SER A 66 17.93 -3.12 26.33
CA SER A 66 17.21 -2.06 25.61
C SER A 66 17.20 -2.32 24.11
N VAL A 67 18.34 -2.74 23.55
CA VAL A 67 18.43 -3.10 22.12
C VAL A 67 17.56 -4.30 21.80
N ASP A 68 17.56 -5.34 22.65
CA ASP A 68 16.74 -6.53 22.46
C ASP A 68 15.24 -6.17 22.52
N LEU A 69 14.81 -5.30 23.46
CA LEU A 69 13.43 -4.81 23.58
C LEU A 69 12.98 -4.06 22.30
N VAL A 70 13.79 -3.13 21.81
CA VAL A 70 13.43 -2.38 20.60
C VAL A 70 13.42 -3.29 19.35
N ASN A 71 14.23 -4.34 19.31
CA ASN A 71 14.21 -5.31 18.22
C ASN A 71 12.93 -6.16 18.19
N GLU A 72 12.20 -6.32 19.31
CA GLU A 72 10.91 -7.03 19.36
C GLU A 72 9.84 -6.37 18.48
N HIS A 73 9.96 -5.08 18.19
CA HIS A 73 9.05 -4.38 17.29
C HIS A 73 8.99 -4.96 15.86
N VAL A 74 10.05 -5.64 15.43
CA VAL A 74 10.06 -6.29 14.11
C VAL A 74 9.01 -7.41 14.06
N ASP A 75 8.96 -8.25 15.09
CA ASP A 75 7.98 -9.34 15.17
C ASP A 75 6.57 -8.81 15.44
N GLN A 76 6.41 -7.83 16.34
CA GLN A 76 5.13 -7.16 16.58
C GLN A 76 4.57 -6.53 15.31
N SER A 77 5.41 -5.86 14.51
CA SER A 77 4.99 -5.27 13.23
C SER A 77 4.55 -6.33 12.23
N ARG A 78 5.18 -7.50 12.22
CA ARG A 78 4.76 -8.63 11.38
C ARG A 78 3.39 -9.13 11.78
N ASP A 79 3.13 -9.30 13.08
CA ASP A 79 1.85 -9.76 13.60
C ASP A 79 0.72 -8.77 13.29
N HIS A 80 0.96 -7.46 13.48
CA HIS A 80 -0.01 -6.44 13.11
C HIS A 80 -0.25 -6.35 11.59
N ALA A 81 0.80 -6.48 10.78
CA ALA A 81 0.67 -6.52 9.33
C ALA A 81 -0.13 -7.75 8.85
N ALA A 82 0.12 -8.90 9.46
CA ALA A 82 -0.62 -10.13 9.20
C ALA A 82 -2.12 -9.96 9.49
N SER A 83 -2.44 -9.34 10.64
CA SER A 83 -3.82 -9.04 11.04
C SER A 83 -4.53 -8.08 10.06
N VAL A 84 -3.84 -7.00 9.63
CA VAL A 84 -4.40 -6.01 8.69
C VAL A 84 -4.57 -6.57 7.28
N LEU A 85 -3.65 -7.44 6.84
CA LEU A 85 -3.69 -8.09 5.52
C LEU A 85 -4.56 -9.36 5.50
N GLY A 86 -4.93 -9.90 6.65
CA GLY A 86 -5.68 -11.15 6.74
C GLY A 86 -4.89 -12.37 6.26
N VAL A 87 -3.56 -12.38 6.42
CA VAL A 87 -2.67 -13.47 6.01
C VAL A 87 -1.83 -13.96 7.19
N PRO A 88 -1.28 -15.20 7.16
CA PRO A 88 -0.39 -15.70 8.22
C PRO A 88 0.87 -14.85 8.41
N ALA A 89 1.32 -14.68 9.68
CA ALA A 89 2.49 -13.85 10.01
C ALA A 89 3.80 -14.37 9.40
N GLU A 90 3.92 -15.67 9.17
CA GLU A 90 5.06 -16.29 8.49
C GLU A 90 5.21 -15.87 7.01
N GLN A 91 4.16 -15.32 6.41
CA GLN A 91 4.20 -14.76 5.06
C GLN A 91 4.69 -13.31 5.04
N ILE A 92 4.78 -12.64 6.20
CA ILE A 92 5.13 -11.22 6.30
C ILE A 92 6.62 -11.02 6.48
N VAL A 93 7.18 -10.08 5.73
CA VAL A 93 8.53 -9.56 5.93
C VAL A 93 8.51 -8.03 6.01
N ILE A 94 9.27 -7.48 6.96
CA ILE A 94 9.46 -6.03 7.07
C ILE A 94 10.59 -5.62 6.13
N GLN A 95 10.35 -4.58 5.36
CA GLN A 95 11.24 -4.10 4.30
C GLN A 95 11.38 -2.58 4.33
N PRO A 96 12.42 -1.99 3.71
CA PRO A 96 12.59 -0.53 3.72
C PRO A 96 11.55 0.23 2.89
N SER A 97 10.93 -0.41 1.88
CA SER A 97 9.96 0.27 1.01
C SER A 97 9.16 -0.71 0.14
N THR A 98 8.01 -0.26 -0.37
CA THR A 98 7.25 -0.95 -1.42
C THR A 98 8.13 -1.31 -2.62
N SER A 99 8.93 -0.36 -3.09
CA SER A 99 9.81 -0.59 -4.26
C SER A 99 10.80 -1.72 -4.03
N HIS A 100 11.32 -1.86 -2.80
CA HIS A 100 12.21 -2.96 -2.44
C HIS A 100 11.47 -4.31 -2.54
N GLY A 101 10.27 -4.42 -1.97
CA GLY A 101 9.45 -5.63 -2.06
C GLY A 101 9.06 -6.01 -3.49
N LEU A 102 8.68 -5.02 -4.28
CA LEU A 102 8.36 -5.23 -5.70
C LEU A 102 9.59 -5.69 -6.50
N GLN A 103 10.78 -5.14 -6.22
CA GLN A 103 12.03 -5.60 -6.84
C GLN A 103 12.37 -7.03 -6.44
N GLN A 104 12.22 -7.38 -5.16
CA GLN A 104 12.41 -8.77 -4.69
C GLN A 104 11.53 -9.74 -5.48
N ALA A 105 10.23 -9.43 -5.63
CA ALA A 105 9.30 -10.29 -6.34
C ALA A 105 9.60 -10.34 -7.85
N ILE A 106 9.72 -9.18 -8.50
CA ILE A 106 9.84 -9.07 -9.96
C ILE A 106 11.19 -9.63 -10.45
N TYR A 107 12.28 -9.42 -9.72
CA TYR A 107 13.60 -9.95 -10.09
C TYR A 107 13.68 -11.48 -9.96
N GLY A 108 12.83 -12.06 -9.09
CA GLY A 108 12.72 -13.50 -8.93
C GLY A 108 11.84 -14.21 -9.95
N LEU A 109 11.18 -13.48 -10.86
CA LEU A 109 10.28 -14.06 -11.85
C LEU A 109 11.00 -14.77 -12.99
N SER A 110 10.30 -15.75 -13.57
CA SER A 110 10.57 -16.34 -14.87
C SER A 110 9.34 -16.26 -15.77
N GLY A 111 9.51 -16.32 -17.08
CA GLY A 111 8.43 -16.21 -18.06
C GLY A 111 8.01 -14.76 -18.33
N THR A 112 6.72 -14.52 -18.58
CA THR A 112 6.21 -13.18 -18.92
C THR A 112 5.41 -12.58 -17.78
N LEU A 113 5.80 -11.37 -17.34
CA LEU A 113 5.05 -10.53 -16.41
C LEU A 113 4.14 -9.59 -17.19
N LEU A 114 2.83 -9.69 -17.01
CA LEU A 114 1.85 -8.79 -17.60
C LEU A 114 1.58 -7.60 -16.68
N LEU A 115 1.73 -6.36 -17.19
CA LEU A 115 1.46 -5.14 -16.44
C LEU A 115 1.13 -3.97 -17.37
N SER A 116 0.45 -2.94 -16.86
CA SER A 116 0.18 -1.73 -17.64
C SER A 116 1.40 -0.80 -17.70
N ARG A 117 1.58 -0.11 -18.85
CA ARG A 117 2.53 1.01 -18.97
C ARG A 117 2.17 2.18 -18.07
N ALA A 118 0.91 2.24 -17.65
CA ALA A 118 0.37 3.29 -16.81
C ALA A 118 0.56 3.02 -15.30
N GLU A 119 1.11 1.87 -14.91
CA GLU A 119 1.44 1.55 -13.52
C GLU A 119 2.46 2.52 -12.92
N TYR A 120 2.49 2.55 -11.58
CA TYR A 120 3.48 3.37 -10.87
C TYR A 120 4.92 2.96 -11.25
N PRO A 121 5.85 3.91 -11.39
CA PRO A 121 7.22 3.63 -11.82
C PRO A 121 7.96 2.56 -11.02
N ALA A 122 7.57 2.27 -9.77
CA ALA A 122 8.16 1.17 -9.00
C ALA A 122 7.93 -0.19 -9.67
N LEU A 123 6.76 -0.41 -10.29
CA LEU A 123 6.45 -1.62 -11.06
C LEU A 123 7.12 -1.61 -12.44
N THR A 124 6.88 -0.55 -13.22
CA THR A 124 7.34 -0.50 -14.61
C THR A 124 8.86 -0.47 -14.74
N ILE A 125 9.55 0.26 -13.86
CA ILE A 125 11.02 0.32 -13.83
C ILE A 125 11.59 -1.03 -13.36
N ALA A 126 11.01 -1.66 -12.34
CA ALA A 126 11.47 -2.97 -11.88
C ALA A 126 11.34 -4.02 -12.97
N ALA A 127 10.20 -4.07 -13.68
CA ALA A 127 9.99 -4.99 -14.80
C ALA A 127 11.01 -4.77 -15.94
N ALA A 128 11.17 -3.51 -16.38
CA ALA A 128 12.13 -3.17 -17.43
C ALA A 128 13.59 -3.49 -17.04
N ARG A 129 13.96 -3.31 -15.77
CA ARG A 129 15.32 -3.64 -15.29
C ARG A 129 15.52 -5.14 -15.15
N ALA A 130 14.52 -5.89 -14.66
CA ALA A 130 14.58 -7.34 -14.59
C ALA A 130 14.79 -7.96 -15.98
N GLU A 131 14.00 -7.53 -16.96
CA GLU A 131 14.15 -7.98 -18.36
C GLU A 131 15.54 -7.67 -18.91
N ALA A 132 15.99 -6.41 -18.81
CA ALA A 132 17.24 -5.95 -19.40
C ALA A 132 18.50 -6.51 -18.73
N ALA A 133 18.50 -6.69 -17.40
CA ALA A 133 19.70 -7.06 -16.64
C ALA A 133 19.79 -8.55 -16.32
N LEU A 134 18.65 -9.20 -16.02
CA LEU A 134 18.62 -10.61 -15.62
C LEU A 134 18.26 -11.54 -16.78
N GLY A 135 17.40 -11.10 -17.70
CA GLY A 135 16.97 -11.90 -18.84
C GLY A 135 16.16 -13.14 -18.48
N THR A 136 15.72 -13.29 -17.23
CA THR A 136 14.95 -14.44 -16.73
C THR A 136 13.46 -14.30 -16.95
N MET A 137 12.98 -13.07 -17.17
CA MET A 137 11.58 -12.74 -17.43
C MET A 137 11.48 -11.74 -18.59
N ARG A 138 10.27 -11.61 -19.15
CA ARG A 138 9.90 -10.59 -20.13
C ARG A 138 8.75 -9.74 -19.62
N ALA A 139 8.73 -8.46 -19.98
CA ALA A 139 7.63 -7.56 -19.67
C ALA A 139 6.60 -7.56 -20.79
N GLY A 140 5.41 -8.07 -20.50
CA GLY A 140 4.23 -7.98 -21.35
C GLY A 140 3.47 -6.69 -21.02
N TRP A 141 3.53 -5.71 -21.92
CA TRP A 141 2.97 -4.38 -21.70
C TRP A 141 1.53 -4.28 -22.17
N LEU A 142 0.65 -3.80 -21.28
CA LEU A 142 -0.73 -3.43 -21.58
C LEU A 142 -0.91 -1.92 -21.63
N ASP A 143 -1.79 -1.49 -22.53
CA ASP A 143 -2.30 -0.12 -22.58
C ASP A 143 -3.84 -0.18 -22.50
N PRO A 144 -4.42 -0.50 -21.32
CA PRO A 144 -5.85 -0.66 -21.16
C PRO A 144 -6.57 0.68 -21.29
N GLU A 145 -7.84 0.63 -21.71
CA GLU A 145 -8.69 1.80 -21.80
C GLU A 145 -8.74 2.53 -20.45
N ASN A 146 -8.58 3.85 -20.45
CA ASN A 146 -8.48 4.70 -19.27
C ASN A 146 -7.32 4.33 -18.30
N GLY A 147 -6.43 3.41 -18.71
CA GLY A 147 -5.32 2.94 -17.88
C GLY A 147 -5.74 1.99 -16.75
N PHE A 148 -6.96 1.48 -16.73
CA PHE A 148 -7.48 0.63 -15.67
C PHE A 148 -7.19 -0.85 -15.94
N MET A 149 -6.46 -1.49 -15.05
CA MET A 149 -6.20 -2.92 -15.06
C MET A 149 -7.45 -3.69 -14.57
N THR A 150 -8.51 -3.69 -15.43
CA THR A 150 -9.73 -4.44 -15.13
C THR A 150 -9.53 -5.94 -15.33
N PRO A 151 -10.31 -6.81 -14.68
CA PRO A 151 -10.29 -8.26 -14.93
C PRO A 151 -10.49 -8.61 -16.41
N ASP A 152 -11.37 -7.89 -17.13
CA ASP A 152 -11.61 -8.10 -18.56
C ASP A 152 -10.39 -7.72 -19.40
N ALA A 153 -9.78 -6.56 -19.15
CA ALA A 153 -8.56 -6.13 -19.86
C ALA A 153 -7.42 -7.14 -19.66
N VAL A 154 -7.28 -7.70 -18.46
CA VAL A 154 -6.30 -8.74 -18.18
C VAL A 154 -6.66 -10.04 -18.91
N ARG A 155 -7.91 -10.48 -18.87
CA ARG A 155 -8.39 -11.71 -19.58
C ARG A 155 -8.07 -11.66 -21.06
N ASP A 156 -8.35 -10.55 -21.70
CA ASP A 156 -8.16 -10.36 -23.15
C ASP A 156 -6.68 -10.39 -23.56
N ALA A 157 -5.79 -10.09 -22.62
CA ALA A 157 -4.35 -10.04 -22.85
C ALA A 157 -3.60 -11.31 -22.38
N LEU A 158 -4.29 -12.23 -21.71
CA LEU A 158 -3.65 -13.47 -21.24
C LEU A 158 -3.25 -14.38 -22.43
N THR A 159 -2.01 -14.87 -22.35
CA THR A 159 -1.49 -15.93 -23.21
C THR A 159 -0.89 -17.05 -22.34
N ASP A 160 -0.56 -18.17 -22.94
CA ASP A 160 0.09 -19.29 -22.24
C ASP A 160 1.50 -18.93 -21.70
N GLU A 161 2.15 -17.92 -22.29
CA GLU A 161 3.47 -17.44 -21.84
C GLU A 161 3.41 -16.57 -20.59
N VAL A 162 2.25 -16.00 -20.25
CA VAL A 162 2.07 -15.16 -19.05
C VAL A 162 2.13 -16.01 -17.82
N THR A 163 3.11 -15.75 -16.96
CA THR A 163 3.32 -16.47 -15.67
C THR A 163 2.96 -15.65 -14.46
N ALA A 164 2.92 -14.31 -14.59
CA ALA A 164 2.60 -13.39 -13.52
C ALA A 164 1.89 -12.14 -14.04
N ILE A 165 1.11 -11.51 -13.15
CA ILE A 165 0.47 -10.20 -13.36
C ILE A 165 0.91 -9.28 -12.23
N ALA A 166 1.23 -8.01 -12.55
CA ALA A 166 1.48 -6.98 -11.55
C ALA A 166 0.52 -5.81 -11.71
N VAL A 167 -0.08 -5.39 -10.59
CA VAL A 167 -1.05 -4.29 -10.55
C VAL A 167 -0.87 -3.45 -9.30
N SER A 168 -1.21 -2.16 -9.38
CA SER A 168 -1.49 -1.34 -8.19
C SER A 168 -2.91 -1.62 -7.70
N LEU A 169 -3.09 -1.89 -6.40
CA LEU A 169 -4.42 -2.04 -5.79
C LEU A 169 -5.28 -0.81 -6.02
N VAL A 170 -4.64 0.37 -5.93
CA VAL A 170 -5.27 1.65 -6.23
C VAL A 170 -4.36 2.43 -7.17
N ASP A 171 -4.89 2.81 -8.33
CA ASP A 171 -4.17 3.62 -9.31
C ASP A 171 -3.85 5.02 -8.75
N PHE A 172 -2.59 5.38 -8.73
CA PHE A 172 -2.08 6.60 -8.11
C PHE A 172 -2.48 7.90 -8.85
N ARG A 173 -2.98 7.77 -10.11
CA ARG A 173 -3.39 8.89 -10.96
C ARG A 173 -4.88 9.14 -10.86
N THR A 174 -5.69 8.08 -10.74
CA THR A 174 -7.14 8.15 -10.91
C THR A 174 -7.91 7.75 -9.66
N GLY A 175 -7.27 7.03 -8.73
CA GLY A 175 -7.95 6.44 -7.59
C GLY A 175 -8.74 5.16 -7.91
N TYR A 176 -8.67 4.66 -9.17
CA TYR A 176 -9.31 3.40 -9.53
C TYR A 176 -8.81 2.26 -8.65
N ARG A 177 -9.74 1.50 -8.08
CA ARG A 177 -9.49 0.33 -7.23
C ARG A 177 -9.67 -0.95 -8.04
N VAL A 178 -8.67 -1.81 -8.02
CA VAL A 178 -8.72 -3.13 -8.63
C VAL A 178 -9.45 -4.11 -7.71
N ASP A 179 -10.29 -4.97 -8.28
CA ASP A 179 -10.88 -6.12 -7.59
C ASP A 179 -9.90 -7.31 -7.67
N LEU A 180 -9.24 -7.62 -6.54
CA LEU A 180 -8.24 -8.68 -6.47
C LEU A 180 -8.83 -10.08 -6.62
N SER A 181 -10.03 -10.32 -6.06
CA SER A 181 -10.73 -11.62 -6.18
C SER A 181 -11.14 -11.88 -7.61
N ALA A 182 -11.74 -10.89 -8.28
CA ALA A 182 -12.10 -11.01 -9.69
C ALA A 182 -10.87 -11.18 -10.60
N LEU A 183 -9.73 -10.52 -10.27
CA LEU A 183 -8.47 -10.77 -10.98
C LEU A 183 -7.98 -12.20 -10.77
N ARG A 184 -8.02 -12.72 -9.54
CA ARG A 184 -7.62 -14.10 -9.23
C ARG A 184 -8.42 -15.11 -10.05
N ASP A 185 -9.73 -14.90 -10.16
CA ASP A 185 -10.62 -15.79 -10.96
C ASP A 185 -10.20 -15.81 -12.45
N VAL A 186 -9.76 -14.66 -12.97
CA VAL A 186 -9.34 -14.53 -14.37
C VAL A 186 -7.97 -15.16 -14.62
N ILE A 187 -7.01 -14.91 -13.74
CA ILE A 187 -5.60 -15.29 -13.98
C ILE A 187 -5.27 -16.74 -13.60
N GLY A 188 -6.17 -17.42 -12.84
CA GLY A 188 -5.98 -18.80 -12.40
C GLY A 188 -4.71 -18.94 -11.53
N ASP A 189 -3.84 -19.89 -11.91
CA ASP A 189 -2.63 -20.22 -11.14
C ASP A 189 -1.43 -19.27 -11.34
N ARG A 190 -1.56 -18.24 -12.16
CA ARG A 190 -0.49 -17.25 -12.38
C ARG A 190 -0.24 -16.45 -11.11
N LEU A 191 1.00 -15.97 -10.93
CA LEU A 191 1.31 -15.13 -9.77
C LEU A 191 0.62 -13.76 -9.89
N LEU A 192 0.05 -13.28 -8.79
CA LEU A 192 -0.50 -11.93 -8.65
C LEU A 192 0.37 -11.11 -7.71
N ILE A 193 1.04 -10.08 -8.24
CA ILE A 193 1.89 -9.15 -7.50
C ILE A 193 1.15 -7.82 -7.37
N VAL A 194 0.96 -7.34 -6.14
CA VAL A 194 0.14 -6.17 -5.83
C VAL A 194 0.98 -5.08 -5.17
N ASP A 195 1.03 -3.91 -5.79
CA ASP A 195 1.44 -2.67 -5.12
C ASP A 195 0.26 -2.09 -4.34
N ALA A 196 0.26 -2.26 -3.04
CA ALA A 196 -0.82 -1.84 -2.14
C ALA A 196 -0.54 -0.50 -1.44
N ILE A 197 0.48 0.27 -1.84
CA ILE A 197 0.88 1.50 -1.14
C ILE A 197 -0.21 2.56 -1.07
N GLN A 198 -1.19 2.56 -1.99
CA GLN A 198 -2.30 3.49 -2.00
C GLN A 198 -3.59 2.91 -1.41
N GLY A 199 -3.54 1.66 -0.89
CA GLY A 199 -4.73 0.98 -0.40
C GLY A 199 -4.58 0.35 0.99
N LEU A 200 -3.36 -0.03 1.40
CA LEU A 200 -3.16 -0.69 2.70
C LEU A 200 -3.67 0.19 3.85
N GLY A 201 -4.54 -0.40 4.68
CA GLY A 201 -5.16 0.25 5.84
C GLY A 201 -6.39 1.12 5.53
N ILE A 202 -6.68 1.41 4.26
CA ILE A 202 -7.84 2.22 3.85
C ILE A 202 -8.71 1.57 2.78
N VAL A 203 -8.34 0.39 2.32
CA VAL A 203 -9.13 -0.41 1.37
C VAL A 203 -9.32 -1.79 1.97
N ASP A 204 -10.57 -2.16 2.20
CA ASP A 204 -10.96 -3.51 2.56
C ASP A 204 -10.92 -4.38 1.29
N ALA A 205 -9.85 -5.16 1.13
CA ALA A 205 -9.60 -6.00 -0.03
C ALA A 205 -9.22 -7.41 0.39
N ASP A 206 -9.51 -8.38 -0.46
CA ASP A 206 -9.06 -9.76 -0.30
C ASP A 206 -7.57 -9.87 -0.68
N TYR A 207 -6.68 -9.49 0.25
CA TYR A 207 -5.23 -9.60 0.03
C TYR A 207 -4.76 -11.06 -0.08
N GLY A 208 -5.54 -12.02 0.43
CA GLY A 208 -5.29 -13.46 0.28
C GLY A 208 -5.38 -13.94 -1.16
N ALA A 209 -6.08 -13.22 -2.03
CA ALA A 209 -6.12 -13.50 -3.46
C ALA A 209 -4.78 -13.21 -4.17
N ALA A 210 -3.91 -12.38 -3.59
CA ALA A 210 -2.59 -12.05 -4.13
C ALA A 210 -1.51 -13.05 -3.67
N ASP A 211 -0.47 -13.22 -4.48
CA ASP A 211 0.71 -14.02 -4.12
C ASP A 211 1.79 -13.16 -3.49
N VAL A 212 1.90 -11.91 -3.92
CA VAL A 212 2.79 -10.91 -3.31
C VAL A 212 2.02 -9.62 -3.11
N VAL A 213 2.05 -9.07 -1.90
CA VAL A 213 1.52 -7.75 -1.57
C VAL A 213 2.65 -6.89 -1.01
N CYS A 214 2.90 -5.73 -1.60
CA CYS A 214 3.92 -4.80 -1.12
C CYS A 214 3.30 -3.44 -0.79
N ALA A 215 3.68 -2.88 0.37
CA ALA A 215 3.23 -1.56 0.78
C ALA A 215 4.30 -0.80 1.59
N ASN A 216 4.00 0.45 1.95
CA ASN A 216 4.84 1.25 2.85
C ASN A 216 3.99 2.19 3.70
N GLY A 217 4.41 2.44 4.93
CA GLY A 217 3.64 3.17 5.92
C GLY A 217 3.67 4.70 5.80
N TYR A 218 4.43 5.30 4.87
CA TYR A 218 4.59 6.76 4.87
C TYR A 218 3.44 7.56 4.26
N LYS A 219 2.40 6.89 3.77
CA LYS A 219 1.17 7.52 3.24
C LYS A 219 0.03 7.30 4.23
N TRP A 220 -0.95 6.53 3.84
CA TRP A 220 -2.20 6.28 4.56
C TRP A 220 -2.01 5.69 5.97
N LEU A 221 -0.92 4.96 6.21
CA LEU A 221 -0.61 4.40 7.53
C LEU A 221 0.01 5.42 8.50
N ARG A 222 0.43 6.62 8.05
CA ARG A 222 0.98 7.67 8.92
C ARG A 222 2.25 7.27 9.69
N ALA A 223 3.01 6.28 9.19
CA ALA A 223 4.18 5.70 9.86
C ALA A 223 5.54 6.27 9.40
N GLY A 224 5.55 7.17 8.41
CA GLY A 224 6.78 7.74 7.85
C GLY A 224 7.53 6.79 6.91
N ARG A 225 8.66 7.26 6.38
CA ARG A 225 9.48 6.50 5.42
C ARG A 225 10.31 5.41 6.11
N GLY A 226 10.72 4.40 5.36
CA GLY A 226 11.49 3.25 5.86
C GLY A 226 10.60 2.11 6.41
N THR A 227 9.29 2.27 6.42
CA THR A 227 8.30 1.40 7.03
C THR A 227 7.62 0.49 6.00
N GLY A 228 8.41 -0.19 5.19
CA GLY A 228 7.89 -1.11 4.18
C GLY A 228 7.48 -2.47 4.76
N VAL A 229 6.48 -3.06 4.13
CA VAL A 229 6.00 -4.42 4.41
C VAL A 229 5.74 -5.15 3.11
N ALA A 230 6.02 -6.46 3.09
CA ALA A 230 5.59 -7.34 2.02
C ALA A 230 5.05 -8.66 2.59
N ALA A 231 4.04 -9.21 1.92
CA ALA A 231 3.55 -10.55 2.14
C ALA A 231 3.91 -11.42 0.93
N TYR A 232 4.36 -12.65 1.18
CA TYR A 232 4.65 -13.66 0.16
C TYR A 232 3.88 -14.93 0.47
N SER A 233 2.97 -15.32 -0.41
CA SER A 233 2.23 -16.57 -0.29
C SER A 233 3.15 -17.78 -0.43
N PRO A 234 2.77 -18.99 0.04
CA PRO A 234 3.53 -20.20 -0.22
C PRO A 234 3.80 -20.42 -1.72
N ARG A 235 2.84 -20.09 -2.59
CA ARG A 235 3.01 -20.16 -4.04
C ARG A 235 4.08 -19.18 -4.54
N ALA A 236 4.16 -17.97 -3.98
CA ALA A 236 5.22 -17.01 -4.31
C ALA A 236 6.59 -17.54 -3.88
N VAL A 237 6.70 -18.09 -2.66
CA VAL A 237 7.95 -18.67 -2.16
C VAL A 237 8.44 -19.82 -3.04
N ASP A 238 7.53 -20.66 -3.51
CA ASP A 238 7.88 -21.81 -4.36
C ASP A 238 8.31 -21.42 -5.79
N ARG A 239 7.78 -20.31 -6.31
CA ARG A 239 7.95 -19.94 -7.75
C ARG A 239 8.90 -18.79 -7.99
N LEU A 240 9.22 -18.00 -6.96
CA LEU A 240 10.15 -16.87 -7.09
C LEU A 240 11.57 -17.30 -6.67
N THR A 241 12.54 -16.95 -7.49
CA THR A 241 13.95 -17.09 -7.11
C THR A 241 14.33 -15.91 -6.19
N PRO A 242 14.82 -16.14 -4.97
CA PRO A 242 15.18 -15.06 -4.05
C PRO A 242 16.54 -14.44 -4.42
N VAL A 243 16.59 -13.74 -5.56
CA VAL A 243 17.82 -13.16 -6.16
C VAL A 243 18.55 -12.20 -5.23
N LEU A 244 17.80 -11.43 -4.45
CA LEU A 244 18.36 -10.45 -3.52
C LEU A 244 18.41 -10.97 -2.07
N SER A 245 18.29 -12.30 -1.84
CA SER A 245 18.42 -12.89 -0.51
C SER A 245 19.77 -12.52 0.10
N GLY A 246 19.75 -12.07 1.34
CA GLY A 246 20.96 -11.69 2.05
C GLY A 246 21.13 -12.47 3.38
N TYR A 247 22.07 -12.05 4.19
CA TYR A 247 22.44 -12.75 5.43
C TYR A 247 21.29 -12.94 6.44
N ALA A 248 20.26 -12.12 6.37
CA ALA A 248 19.08 -12.25 7.23
C ALA A 248 17.99 -13.14 6.64
N GLY A 249 18.15 -13.57 5.39
CA GLY A 249 17.21 -14.44 4.65
C GLY A 249 17.62 -15.92 4.60
N VAL A 250 18.62 -16.34 5.37
CA VAL A 250 19.10 -17.73 5.38
C VAL A 250 18.31 -18.61 6.36
N ALA A 251 18.32 -19.93 6.12
CA ALA A 251 17.49 -20.88 6.85
C ALA A 251 17.93 -21.08 8.32
N ASP A 252 19.21 -21.35 8.59
CA ASP A 252 19.69 -21.89 9.85
C ASP A 252 20.85 -21.07 10.47
N GLY A 253 20.66 -19.76 10.59
CA GLY A 253 21.68 -18.87 11.14
C GLY A 253 22.83 -18.61 10.15
N LEU A 254 23.92 -18.02 10.65
CA LEU A 254 25.08 -17.66 9.81
C LEU A 254 26.23 -18.66 10.07
N PRO A 255 26.44 -19.64 9.18
CA PRO A 255 27.65 -20.46 9.24
C PRO A 255 28.89 -19.60 8.93
N VAL A 256 30.04 -19.99 9.48
CA VAL A 256 31.30 -19.22 9.34
C VAL A 256 32.04 -19.58 8.06
N ASP A 257 31.91 -20.83 7.62
CA ASP A 257 32.80 -21.43 6.61
C ASP A 257 32.11 -21.85 5.31
N GLU A 258 30.81 -21.54 5.13
CA GLU A 258 30.05 -21.89 3.94
C GLU A 258 29.04 -20.78 3.58
N VAL A 259 28.55 -20.77 2.32
CA VAL A 259 27.44 -19.91 1.88
C VAL A 259 26.14 -20.69 2.08
N PRO A 260 25.27 -20.25 3.02
CA PRO A 260 24.02 -20.97 3.29
C PRO A 260 23.00 -20.76 2.18
N GLU A 261 22.09 -21.73 2.05
CA GLU A 261 20.93 -21.57 1.17
C GLU A 261 19.94 -20.54 1.73
N PRO A 262 19.15 -19.86 0.87
CA PRO A 262 18.04 -19.04 1.31
C PRO A 262 17.02 -19.85 2.13
N SER A 263 16.29 -19.17 3.01
CA SER A 263 15.16 -19.79 3.74
C SER A 263 14.11 -20.32 2.73
N ARG A 264 13.33 -21.31 3.19
CA ARG A 264 12.24 -21.91 2.39
C ARG A 264 10.87 -21.29 2.69
N ASP A 265 10.85 -20.12 3.26
CA ASP A 265 9.67 -19.33 3.58
C ASP A 265 9.88 -17.86 3.15
N ALA A 266 8.97 -16.96 3.51
CA ALA A 266 9.05 -15.55 3.14
C ALA A 266 10.36 -14.86 3.57
N ARG A 267 11.06 -15.36 4.58
CA ARG A 267 12.38 -14.82 5.00
C ARG A 267 13.42 -14.86 3.88
N ALA A 268 13.29 -15.77 2.91
CA ALA A 268 14.16 -15.79 1.72
C ALA A 268 14.26 -14.43 1.01
N PHE A 269 13.24 -13.58 1.17
CA PHE A 269 13.18 -12.25 0.56
C PHE A 269 13.68 -11.13 1.48
N ILE A 270 14.44 -11.46 2.52
CA ILE A 270 15.08 -10.49 3.42
C ILE A 270 16.56 -10.35 3.06
N VAL A 271 17.01 -9.10 2.87
CA VAL A 271 18.42 -8.80 2.58
C VAL A 271 19.24 -8.65 3.88
N SER A 272 18.74 -7.83 4.80
CA SER A 272 19.38 -7.50 6.06
C SER A 272 18.33 -7.37 7.16
N LYS A 273 18.77 -7.33 8.42
CA LYS A 273 17.87 -7.02 9.53
C LYS A 273 17.15 -5.71 9.28
N ALA A 274 15.86 -5.67 9.62
CA ALA A 274 15.05 -4.46 9.54
C ALA A 274 15.56 -3.38 10.50
N ASP A 275 15.31 -2.13 10.17
CA ASP A 275 15.46 -0.99 11.08
C ASP A 275 14.38 -1.10 12.17
N SER A 276 14.80 -1.31 13.42
CA SER A 276 13.89 -1.52 14.56
C SER A 276 13.02 -0.28 14.84
N LEU A 277 13.56 0.94 14.65
CA LEU A 277 12.78 2.18 14.81
C LEU A 277 11.74 2.35 13.68
N ALA A 278 12.06 1.91 12.47
CA ALA A 278 11.07 1.88 11.40
C ALA A 278 10.00 0.82 11.66
N ALA A 279 10.38 -0.34 12.19
CA ALA A 279 9.46 -1.39 12.60
C ALA A 279 8.52 -0.92 13.73
N ALA A 280 9.05 -0.25 14.75
CA ALA A 280 8.25 0.34 15.83
C ALA A 280 7.17 1.30 15.30
N ARG A 281 7.55 2.20 14.37
CA ARG A 281 6.61 3.11 13.70
C ARG A 281 5.53 2.38 12.91
N LEU A 282 5.94 1.37 12.15
CA LEU A 282 5.01 0.57 11.35
C LEU A 282 4.05 -0.22 12.25
N GLY A 283 4.58 -0.88 13.28
CA GLY A 283 3.79 -1.65 14.24
C GLY A 283 2.76 -0.80 14.97
N SER A 284 3.16 0.37 15.48
CA SER A 284 2.27 1.32 16.14
C SER A 284 1.13 1.76 15.21
N ALA A 285 1.44 2.12 13.95
CA ALA A 285 0.42 2.53 12.98
C ALA A 285 -0.52 1.39 12.56
N LEU A 286 0.00 0.19 12.35
CA LEU A 286 -0.81 -0.98 12.00
C LEU A 286 -1.69 -1.43 13.18
N HIS A 287 -1.21 -1.28 14.40
CA HIS A 287 -2.01 -1.51 15.60
C HIS A 287 -3.22 -0.58 15.67
N GLU A 288 -3.05 0.73 15.46
CA GLU A 288 -4.16 1.69 15.39
C GLU A 288 -5.23 1.27 14.37
N ILE A 289 -4.80 0.80 13.19
CA ILE A 289 -5.70 0.35 12.12
C ILE A 289 -6.40 -0.96 12.49
N HIS A 290 -5.67 -1.90 13.10
CA HIS A 290 -6.23 -3.17 13.54
C HIS A 290 -7.33 -2.97 14.59
N GLU A 291 -7.10 -2.10 15.58
CA GLU A 291 -8.06 -1.79 16.65
C GLU A 291 -9.36 -1.16 16.12
N VAL A 292 -9.29 -0.33 15.09
CA VAL A 292 -10.46 0.32 14.47
C VAL A 292 -11.13 -0.55 13.42
N GLY A 293 -10.34 -1.35 12.71
CA GLY A 293 -10.75 -2.19 11.60
C GLY A 293 -10.71 -1.47 10.26
N VAL A 294 -10.10 -2.15 9.27
CA VAL A 294 -9.90 -1.61 7.92
C VAL A 294 -11.23 -1.20 7.27
N ALA A 295 -12.28 -2.02 7.41
CA ALA A 295 -13.60 -1.73 6.82
C ALA A 295 -14.20 -0.41 7.36
N THR A 296 -14.05 -0.15 8.65
CA THR A 296 -14.52 1.09 9.29
C THR A 296 -13.77 2.31 8.77
N ILE A 297 -12.43 2.21 8.67
CA ILE A 297 -11.59 3.28 8.13
C ILE A 297 -11.89 3.50 6.65
N ALA A 298 -12.06 2.43 5.86
CA ALA A 298 -12.38 2.49 4.45
C ALA A 298 -13.70 3.24 4.21
N ALA A 299 -14.73 2.97 5.00
CA ALA A 299 -16.00 3.68 4.90
C ALA A 299 -15.87 5.18 5.21
N ALA A 300 -15.05 5.54 6.21
CA ALA A 300 -14.80 6.95 6.53
C ALA A 300 -13.99 7.67 5.42
N VAL A 301 -12.98 7.01 4.85
CA VAL A 301 -12.22 7.54 3.70
C VAL A 301 -13.11 7.72 2.48
N GLU A 302 -13.98 6.74 2.19
CA GLU A 302 -14.93 6.80 1.09
C GLU A 302 -15.92 7.98 1.23
N ALA A 303 -16.41 8.24 2.43
CA ALA A 303 -17.27 9.40 2.69
C ALA A 303 -16.54 10.72 2.38
N ARG A 304 -15.26 10.85 2.72
CA ARG A 304 -14.45 12.03 2.40
C ARG A 304 -14.17 12.15 0.89
N ALA A 305 -13.86 11.03 0.22
CA ALA A 305 -13.67 11.02 -1.24
C ALA A 305 -14.96 11.42 -1.97
N THR A 306 -16.11 10.90 -1.54
CA THR A 306 -17.43 11.30 -2.05
C THR A 306 -17.64 12.80 -1.90
N ARG A 307 -17.35 13.39 -0.73
CA ARG A 307 -17.52 14.83 -0.52
C ARG A 307 -16.62 15.68 -1.43
N VAL A 308 -15.38 15.23 -1.67
CA VAL A 308 -14.48 15.91 -2.64
C VAL A 308 -15.07 15.87 -4.06
N ILE A 309 -15.67 14.74 -4.46
CA ILE A 309 -16.33 14.62 -5.77
C ILE A 309 -17.54 15.56 -5.87
N GLU A 310 -18.39 15.61 -4.84
CA GLU A 310 -19.55 16.50 -4.77
C GLU A 310 -19.13 17.98 -4.90
N ILE A 311 -18.07 18.40 -4.16
CA ILE A 311 -17.53 19.75 -4.26
C ILE A 311 -17.05 20.07 -5.68
N ALA A 312 -16.41 19.12 -6.37
CA ALA A 312 -16.00 19.29 -7.75
C ALA A 312 -17.23 19.47 -8.67
N ASP A 313 -18.28 18.66 -8.49
CA ASP A 313 -19.52 18.72 -9.28
C ASP A 313 -20.28 20.04 -9.03
N GLU A 314 -20.38 20.50 -7.78
CA GLU A 314 -20.96 21.81 -7.42
C GLU A 314 -20.28 22.98 -8.15
N ASN A 315 -19.01 22.81 -8.54
CA ASN A 315 -18.21 23.80 -9.25
C ASN A 315 -18.00 23.48 -10.75
N ALA A 316 -18.74 22.50 -11.29
CA ALA A 316 -18.65 22.05 -12.68
C ALA A 316 -17.22 21.66 -13.12
N ILE A 317 -16.40 21.12 -12.20
CA ILE A 317 -15.06 20.62 -12.48
C ILE A 317 -15.14 19.10 -12.72
N SER A 318 -14.68 18.66 -13.89
CA SER A 318 -14.67 17.25 -14.25
C SER A 318 -13.79 16.43 -13.32
N VAL A 319 -14.20 15.18 -13.05
CA VAL A 319 -13.47 14.20 -12.23
C VAL A 319 -13.25 12.94 -13.05
N ILE A 320 -12.02 12.42 -13.09
CA ILE A 320 -11.67 11.18 -13.79
C ILE A 320 -11.70 9.95 -12.90
N THR A 321 -11.72 10.14 -11.57
CA THR A 321 -11.92 9.04 -10.62
C THR A 321 -13.29 8.37 -10.87
N PRO A 322 -13.38 7.02 -10.82
CA PRO A 322 -14.65 6.31 -10.95
C PRO A 322 -15.71 6.83 -9.97
N ARG A 323 -16.95 6.93 -10.46
CA ARG A 323 -18.08 7.42 -9.65
C ARG A 323 -18.63 6.36 -8.70
N GLU A 324 -18.48 5.10 -9.07
CA GLU A 324 -18.89 3.95 -8.28
C GLU A 324 -17.91 3.76 -7.11
N SER A 325 -18.46 3.73 -5.89
CA SER A 325 -17.67 3.65 -4.65
C SER A 325 -16.81 2.39 -4.56
N GLU A 326 -17.32 1.27 -5.05
CA GLU A 326 -16.62 -0.01 -5.10
C GLU A 326 -15.43 -0.04 -6.07
N ARG A 327 -15.35 0.93 -6.98
CA ARG A 327 -14.28 1.05 -7.99
C ARG A 327 -13.27 2.13 -7.68
N ARG A 328 -13.34 2.77 -6.52
CA ARG A 328 -12.41 3.82 -6.10
C ARG A 328 -11.92 3.65 -4.67
N ALA A 329 -10.94 4.47 -4.29
CA ALA A 329 -10.43 4.60 -2.94
C ALA A 329 -10.27 6.10 -2.58
N GLY A 330 -9.40 6.43 -1.62
CA GLY A 330 -9.24 7.78 -1.07
C GLY A 330 -8.63 8.84 -2.01
N ILE A 331 -8.30 8.51 -3.25
CA ILE A 331 -7.76 9.45 -4.26
C ILE A 331 -8.88 9.92 -5.16
N VAL A 332 -9.04 11.24 -5.28
CA VAL A 332 -9.92 11.90 -6.25
C VAL A 332 -9.08 12.79 -7.17
N THR A 333 -9.26 12.64 -8.48
CA THR A 333 -8.50 13.41 -9.47
C THR A 333 -9.42 14.28 -10.31
N LEU A 334 -9.23 15.58 -10.14
CA LEU A 334 -9.91 16.61 -10.91
C LEU A 334 -9.24 16.74 -12.27
N ALA A 335 -10.05 16.93 -13.32
CA ALA A 335 -9.62 17.17 -14.69
C ALA A 335 -10.25 18.49 -15.18
N PRO A 336 -9.78 19.65 -14.69
CA PRO A 336 -10.21 20.94 -15.20
C PRO A 336 -9.80 21.10 -16.67
N GLU A 337 -10.36 22.09 -17.36
CA GLU A 337 -9.90 22.43 -18.70
C GLU A 337 -8.38 22.68 -18.71
N PRO A 338 -7.64 22.30 -19.78
CA PRO A 338 -6.17 22.36 -19.80
C PRO A 338 -5.58 23.73 -19.40
N GLN A 339 -6.23 24.84 -19.78
CA GLN A 339 -5.80 26.20 -19.44
C GLN A 339 -6.01 26.53 -17.95
N ASP A 340 -6.84 25.76 -17.23
CA ASP A 340 -7.23 26.01 -15.85
C ASP A 340 -6.43 25.22 -14.84
N ALA A 341 -5.82 24.12 -15.24
CA ALA A 341 -5.18 23.20 -14.32
C ALA A 341 -4.08 23.90 -13.47
N ALA A 342 -3.19 24.65 -14.09
CA ALA A 342 -2.12 25.34 -13.38
C ALA A 342 -2.63 26.53 -12.55
N PRO A 343 -3.50 27.43 -13.07
CA PRO A 343 -4.07 28.52 -12.28
C PRO A 343 -4.90 28.03 -11.09
N LEU A 344 -5.71 26.99 -11.26
CA LEU A 344 -6.52 26.41 -10.17
C LEU A 344 -5.61 25.80 -9.09
N ALA A 345 -4.58 25.04 -9.49
CA ALA A 345 -3.62 24.49 -8.54
C ALA A 345 -2.90 25.60 -7.74
N ALA A 346 -2.54 26.70 -8.41
CA ALA A 346 -1.94 27.86 -7.75
C ALA A 346 -2.94 28.55 -6.79
N ALA A 347 -4.21 28.69 -7.17
CA ALA A 347 -5.24 29.24 -6.30
C ALA A 347 -5.43 28.41 -5.03
N LEU A 348 -5.49 27.07 -5.16
CA LEU A 348 -5.56 26.15 -4.04
C LEU A 348 -4.36 26.30 -3.12
N ALA A 349 -3.13 26.27 -3.67
CA ALA A 349 -1.91 26.43 -2.89
C ALA A 349 -1.85 27.79 -2.15
N ASN A 350 -2.25 28.89 -2.81
CA ASN A 350 -2.30 30.22 -2.20
C ASN A 350 -3.35 30.33 -1.09
N ALA A 351 -4.41 29.53 -1.15
CA ALA A 351 -5.41 29.44 -0.10
C ALA A 351 -5.00 28.52 1.06
N GLY A 352 -3.83 27.87 0.99
CA GLY A 352 -3.37 26.92 2.00
C GLY A 352 -3.84 25.48 1.80
N VAL A 353 -4.44 25.16 0.64
CA VAL A 353 -4.86 23.79 0.33
C VAL A 353 -3.70 23.02 -0.29
N THR A 354 -3.25 21.96 0.40
CA THR A 354 -2.17 21.08 -0.05
C THR A 354 -2.74 19.96 -0.93
N ILE A 355 -2.32 19.93 -2.20
CA ILE A 355 -2.73 18.95 -3.22
C ILE A 355 -1.55 18.58 -4.12
N THR A 356 -1.69 17.57 -4.99
CA THR A 356 -0.68 17.25 -6.00
C THR A 356 -1.17 17.59 -7.42
N PRO A 357 -0.65 18.66 -8.08
CA PRO A 357 -0.85 18.86 -9.51
C PRO A 357 -0.03 17.84 -10.31
N ARG A 358 -0.62 17.28 -11.39
CA ARG A 358 0.05 16.29 -12.22
C ARG A 358 -0.51 16.28 -13.66
N GLY A 359 0.34 16.60 -14.64
CA GLY A 359 0.02 16.38 -16.04
C GLY A 359 -1.31 16.99 -16.53
N GLY A 360 -1.66 18.18 -16.06
CA GLY A 360 -2.93 18.83 -16.39
C GLY A 360 -4.12 18.44 -15.51
N THR A 361 -3.89 17.60 -14.49
CA THR A 361 -4.90 17.22 -13.49
C THR A 361 -4.50 17.66 -12.09
N ILE A 362 -5.43 17.62 -11.15
CA ILE A 362 -5.20 17.92 -9.73
C ILE A 362 -5.66 16.73 -8.90
N ARG A 363 -4.73 16.06 -8.24
CA ARG A 363 -5.03 14.97 -7.34
C ARG A 363 -5.29 15.49 -5.94
N VAL A 364 -6.46 15.16 -5.42
CA VAL A 364 -6.91 15.43 -4.06
C VAL A 364 -7.02 14.10 -3.33
N SER A 365 -6.54 14.01 -2.13
CA SER A 365 -6.65 12.79 -1.34
C SER A 365 -6.93 13.13 0.12
N ALA A 366 -8.14 12.78 0.57
CA ALA A 366 -8.63 12.98 1.91
C ALA A 366 -8.57 11.67 2.70
N HIS A 367 -8.18 11.73 3.97
CA HIS A 367 -8.19 10.60 4.88
C HIS A 367 -9.44 10.60 5.79
N ALA A 368 -9.66 9.54 6.55
CA ALA A 368 -10.76 9.45 7.51
C ALA A 368 -10.83 10.66 8.47
N GLY A 369 -9.67 11.14 8.93
CA GLY A 369 -9.56 12.28 9.84
C GLY A 369 -9.39 13.65 9.14
N THR A 370 -9.57 13.73 7.84
CA THR A 370 -9.65 15.05 7.17
C THR A 370 -10.87 15.81 7.69
N ASP A 371 -10.64 16.98 8.28
CA ASP A 371 -11.67 17.78 8.92
C ASP A 371 -12.58 18.52 7.92
N ASP A 372 -13.72 18.99 8.42
CA ASP A 372 -14.70 19.71 7.61
C ASP A 372 -14.20 21.11 7.23
N GLU A 373 -13.27 21.72 8.01
CA GLU A 373 -12.65 23.00 7.69
C GLU A 373 -11.76 22.88 6.43
N SER A 374 -10.96 21.81 6.33
CA SER A 374 -10.17 21.51 5.14
C SER A 374 -11.04 21.38 3.88
N LEU A 375 -12.15 20.65 3.98
CA LEU A 375 -13.08 20.49 2.86
C LEU A 375 -13.83 21.79 2.52
N ALA A 376 -14.19 22.60 3.52
CA ALA A 376 -14.81 23.91 3.32
C ALA A 376 -13.84 24.90 2.65
N LEU A 377 -12.56 24.90 3.05
CA LEU A 377 -11.53 25.73 2.43
C LEU A 377 -11.31 25.34 0.96
N PHE A 378 -11.26 24.04 0.68
CA PHE A 378 -11.18 23.50 -0.67
C PHE A 378 -12.39 23.96 -1.51
N ALA A 379 -13.62 23.77 -1.01
CA ALA A 379 -14.86 24.17 -1.69
C ALA A 379 -14.92 25.67 -1.99
N ALA A 380 -14.62 26.50 -0.97
CA ALA A 380 -14.62 27.95 -1.12
C ALA A 380 -13.60 28.43 -2.16
N THR A 381 -12.42 27.80 -2.21
CA THR A 381 -11.37 28.14 -3.18
C THR A 381 -11.79 27.75 -4.60
N LEU A 382 -12.38 26.56 -4.81
CA LEU A 382 -12.92 26.17 -6.11
C LEU A 382 -13.98 27.17 -6.59
N SER A 383 -14.95 27.48 -5.72
CA SER A 383 -16.05 28.40 -6.05
C SER A 383 -15.56 29.83 -6.39
N ALA A 384 -14.59 30.34 -5.62
CA ALA A 384 -13.98 31.63 -5.89
C ALA A 384 -13.23 31.66 -7.24
N TYR A 385 -12.49 30.57 -7.53
CA TYR A 385 -11.78 30.43 -8.80
C TYR A 385 -12.75 30.42 -9.98
N VAL A 386 -13.78 29.58 -9.94
CA VAL A 386 -14.79 29.48 -11.00
C VAL A 386 -15.51 30.83 -11.21
N ALA A 387 -15.93 31.50 -10.13
CA ALA A 387 -16.55 32.80 -10.19
C ALA A 387 -15.66 33.89 -10.84
N SER A 388 -14.35 33.85 -10.60
CA SER A 388 -13.38 34.79 -11.17
C SER A 388 -13.21 34.67 -12.69
N ARG A 389 -13.66 33.57 -13.30
CA ARG A 389 -13.57 33.28 -14.74
C ARG A 389 -14.83 33.63 -15.50
N ALA A 390 -15.92 33.87 -14.79
CA ALA A 390 -17.19 34.23 -15.42
C ALA A 390 -17.23 35.67 -15.96
N TRP A 391 -16.10 36.39 -15.88
CA TRP A 391 -15.87 37.74 -16.37
C TRP A 391 -14.75 37.74 -17.40
#